data_78bc5ac675ae403a847d8b4449de2299
#
_entry.id   78bc5ac675ae403a847d8b4449de2299
#
_cell.length_a   1.000
_cell.length_b   1.000
_cell.length_c   1.000
_cell.angle_alpha   90.00
_cell.angle_beta   90.00
_cell.angle_gamma   90.00
#
_symmetry.space_group_name_H-M   'P 1'
#
loop_
_entity.id
_entity.type
_entity.pdbx_description
1 polymer ?
#
loop_
_entity_poly.entity_id
_entity_poly.type
_entity_poly.pdbx_seq_one_letter_code
_entity_poly.pdbx_strand_id
1 'polypeptide(L)'
;MSTPTNANTPNASEDTNGELAPNYFRHTFANGLEMVGQRMPSLASVTFGVQLNAGIRDEPEDRLGLTNLLADLLFQGTETRSVRRLTEEFEAIGARKGGSAGMEFARYSAQIVGNRFDRALDLMSDVLLHPIFPAEEFDQMRAVQLQEIRRRDDEPMRRIFDLVRERFYAGTRLGRRALGLRETVETLTPDDLRTFYRARYKPQGSLFSIAGAFDWDDAVARVGETLGGWEGATPATAPDEPQPQPAVNIELQEGNQEHIGMAFPFVTFGDPDYYAASVALEIFGGGMTSRLFREVREKRGLVYSVSAIFAPNGGYGAGYLYAGTSPEKSHETVQVMLAELRHLQDEGVTQDELDRAKIQLKSELVMHGEDSASRMSSLLRSWWFERRLISIQEVKAAVDAVTTEQILGLMRRFPPTHPLVIAAIGPRAEDELIGDALAQLQG
;
A
#
# COMPACT_ATOMS: atom_id res chain seq x y z
N MET A 1 34.75 5.88 12.19
CA MET A 1 33.99 6.84 11.41
C MET A 1 32.59 6.84 11.98
N SER A 2 32.16 7.98 12.42
CA SER A 2 31.08 8.18 13.40
C SER A 2 29.70 7.94 12.79
N THR A 3 28.90 7.07 13.42
CA THR A 3 27.45 6.94 13.20
C THR A 3 26.75 8.27 13.53
N PRO A 4 25.84 8.77 12.69
CA PRO A 4 25.02 9.91 13.09
C PRO A 4 23.98 9.46 14.11
N THR A 5 24.08 10.00 15.29
CA THR A 5 23.06 10.00 16.34
C THR A 5 21.79 10.66 15.81
N ASN A 6 20.71 9.90 15.72
CA ASN A 6 19.38 10.44 15.45
C ASN A 6 18.98 11.41 16.58
N ALA A 7 18.94 12.68 16.24
CA ALA A 7 18.35 13.70 17.11
C ALA A 7 16.84 13.44 17.24
N ASN A 8 16.38 13.33 18.48
CA ASN A 8 14.98 13.27 18.89
C ASN A 8 14.18 14.44 18.30
N THR A 9 13.41 14.21 17.26
CA THR A 9 12.35 15.10 16.86
C THR A 9 11.14 14.79 17.76
N PRO A 10 10.51 15.74 18.44
CA PRO A 10 9.37 15.46 19.32
C PRO A 10 8.20 14.89 18.52
N ASN A 11 7.68 13.75 18.99
CA ASN A 11 6.51 13.07 18.43
C ASN A 11 5.25 13.91 18.61
N ALA A 12 4.60 14.31 17.55
CA ALA A 12 3.42 15.18 17.59
C ALA A 12 2.10 14.47 18.08
N SER A 13 2.13 13.16 18.30
CA SER A 13 1.07 12.43 19.05
C SER A 13 1.39 12.29 20.52
N GLU A 14 2.56 12.74 20.92
CA GLU A 14 2.92 12.94 22.31
C GLU A 14 2.56 14.39 22.65
N ASP A 15 1.91 14.63 23.79
CA ASP A 15 1.83 15.98 24.31
C ASP A 15 3.24 16.52 24.60
N THR A 16 3.37 17.79 24.97
CA THR A 16 4.67 18.43 25.25
C THR A 16 5.48 17.75 26.36
N ASN A 17 4.94 16.69 26.99
CA ASN A 17 5.58 15.88 28.03
C ASN A 17 5.93 14.44 27.56
N GLY A 18 5.72 14.09 26.28
CA GLY A 18 5.99 12.73 25.76
C GLY A 18 4.88 11.71 26.05
N GLU A 19 3.69 12.14 26.50
CA GLU A 19 2.53 11.28 26.72
C GLU A 19 1.75 11.10 25.40
N LEU A 20 1.25 9.87 25.18
CA LEU A 20 0.40 9.56 24.03
C LEU A 20 -0.96 10.27 24.15
N ALA A 21 -1.53 10.69 23.03
CA ALA A 21 -2.89 11.21 22.99
C ALA A 21 -3.88 10.21 23.64
N PRO A 22 -4.95 10.68 24.31
CA PRO A 22 -5.92 9.80 24.95
C PRO A 22 -6.42 8.70 24.01
N ASN A 23 -6.51 7.47 24.51
CA ASN A 23 -6.90 6.25 23.79
C ASN A 23 -5.88 5.70 22.76
N TYR A 24 -4.66 6.24 22.69
CA TYR A 24 -3.56 5.67 21.91
C TYR A 24 -2.56 5.00 22.86
N PHE A 25 -2.09 3.81 22.48
CA PHE A 25 -1.26 2.97 23.33
C PHE A 25 -0.12 2.36 22.54
N ARG A 26 0.98 2.07 23.23
CA ARG A 26 2.11 1.28 22.72
C ARG A 26 2.69 0.35 23.78
N HIS A 27 3.22 -0.77 23.34
CA HIS A 27 3.93 -1.72 24.18
C HIS A 27 4.99 -2.45 23.34
N THR A 28 6.08 -2.88 23.97
CA THR A 28 7.09 -3.72 23.34
C THR A 28 7.32 -4.95 24.21
N PHE A 29 7.08 -6.13 23.64
CA PHE A 29 7.25 -7.40 24.34
C PHE A 29 8.74 -7.79 24.42
N ALA A 30 9.07 -8.66 25.39
CA ALA A 30 10.45 -9.13 25.60
C ALA A 30 11.05 -9.82 24.38
N ASN A 31 10.23 -10.44 23.52
CA ASN A 31 10.65 -11.07 22.26
C ASN A 31 10.83 -10.09 21.10
N GLY A 32 10.67 -8.79 21.34
CA GLY A 32 10.82 -7.73 20.34
C GLY A 32 9.62 -7.47 19.45
N LEU A 33 8.47 -8.14 19.68
CA LEU A 33 7.20 -7.77 19.04
C LEU A 33 6.76 -6.41 19.59
N GLU A 34 6.49 -5.47 18.69
CA GLU A 34 5.90 -4.18 19.04
C GLU A 34 4.37 -4.26 18.95
N MET A 35 3.66 -3.58 19.83
CA MET A 35 2.21 -3.48 19.83
C MET A 35 1.77 -2.02 19.91
N VAL A 36 0.83 -1.64 19.04
CA VAL A 36 0.17 -0.32 19.05
C VAL A 36 -1.34 -0.48 19.07
N GLY A 37 -2.03 0.43 19.75
CA GLY A 37 -3.48 0.33 19.86
C GLY A 37 -4.18 1.67 19.87
N GLN A 38 -5.45 1.67 19.43
CA GLN A 38 -6.38 2.78 19.62
C GLN A 38 -7.72 2.27 20.12
N ARG A 39 -8.07 2.65 21.34
CA ARG A 39 -9.38 2.37 21.90
C ARG A 39 -10.45 3.26 21.28
N MET A 40 -11.54 2.64 20.80
CA MET A 40 -12.69 3.33 20.20
C MET A 40 -13.96 2.95 20.96
N PRO A 41 -14.30 3.66 22.06
CA PRO A 41 -15.37 3.26 23.00
C PRO A 41 -16.78 3.25 22.39
N SER A 42 -16.98 3.98 21.29
CA SER A 42 -18.27 4.02 20.58
C SER A 42 -18.55 2.79 19.72
N LEU A 43 -17.54 1.94 19.48
CA LEU A 43 -17.70 0.73 18.68
C LEU A 43 -17.98 -0.49 19.56
N ALA A 44 -18.65 -1.49 18.98
CA ALA A 44 -18.79 -2.82 19.57
C ALA A 44 -17.82 -3.84 18.95
N SER A 45 -17.17 -3.49 17.84
CA SER A 45 -16.20 -4.32 17.13
C SER A 45 -14.77 -3.97 17.49
N VAL A 46 -13.88 -4.94 17.30
CA VAL A 46 -12.44 -4.76 17.37
C VAL A 46 -11.80 -5.37 16.13
N THR A 47 -10.79 -4.71 15.60
CA THR A 47 -9.93 -5.24 14.53
C THR A 47 -8.49 -5.26 15.05
N PHE A 48 -7.83 -6.39 14.85
CA PHE A 48 -6.40 -6.51 15.12
C PHE A 48 -5.68 -7.17 13.95
N GLY A 49 -4.37 -6.94 13.87
CA GLY A 49 -3.54 -7.55 12.84
C GLY A 49 -2.08 -7.55 13.21
N VAL A 50 -1.34 -8.50 12.59
CA VAL A 50 0.11 -8.57 12.67
C VAL A 50 0.68 -8.22 11.30
N GLN A 51 1.56 -7.23 11.26
CA GLN A 51 2.34 -6.87 10.09
C GLN A 51 3.75 -7.41 10.26
N LEU A 52 4.20 -8.16 9.28
CA LEU A 52 5.47 -8.87 9.26
C LEU A 52 6.43 -8.20 8.27
N ASN A 53 7.68 -8.06 8.63
CA ASN A 53 8.72 -7.59 7.71
C ASN A 53 9.10 -8.72 6.73
N ALA A 54 8.15 -9.07 5.87
CA ALA A 54 8.21 -10.16 4.91
C ALA A 54 7.39 -9.78 3.69
N GLY A 55 7.96 -8.96 2.81
CA GLY A 55 7.31 -8.47 1.61
C GLY A 55 7.79 -9.15 0.33
N ILE A 56 7.16 -8.79 -0.78
CA ILE A 56 7.52 -9.26 -2.12
C ILE A 56 8.99 -8.93 -2.44
N ARG A 57 9.50 -7.79 -1.98
CA ARG A 57 10.91 -7.41 -2.16
C ARG A 57 11.89 -8.35 -1.46
N ASP A 58 11.43 -9.14 -0.50
CA ASP A 58 12.25 -10.07 0.29
C ASP A 58 12.33 -11.48 -0.32
N GLU A 59 11.55 -11.75 -1.35
CA GLU A 59 11.55 -13.03 -2.03
C GLU A 59 12.88 -13.26 -2.78
N PRO A 60 13.40 -14.50 -2.83
CA PRO A 60 14.48 -14.84 -3.74
C PRO A 60 14.06 -14.60 -5.19
N GLU A 61 15.00 -14.20 -6.04
CA GLU A 61 14.70 -13.81 -7.43
C GLU A 61 14.12 -14.97 -8.26
N ASP A 62 14.54 -16.19 -7.97
CA ASP A 62 14.05 -17.41 -8.61
C ASP A 62 12.80 -18.01 -7.94
N ARG A 63 12.23 -17.36 -6.93
CA ARG A 63 11.08 -17.81 -6.12
C ARG A 63 10.02 -16.71 -5.92
N LEU A 64 9.81 -15.87 -6.93
CA LEU A 64 8.81 -14.81 -6.87
C LEU A 64 7.40 -15.39 -6.78
N GLY A 65 6.55 -14.78 -5.92
CA GLY A 65 5.19 -15.19 -5.66
C GLY A 65 4.98 -15.92 -4.31
N LEU A 66 6.05 -16.17 -3.55
CA LEU A 66 6.00 -16.83 -2.25
C LEU A 66 5.14 -16.07 -1.23
N THR A 67 5.30 -14.76 -1.13
CA THR A 67 4.58 -13.95 -0.12
C THR A 67 3.08 -13.96 -0.38
N ASN A 68 2.69 -13.93 -1.64
CA ASN A 68 1.27 -13.98 -2.00
C ASN A 68 0.67 -15.37 -1.70
N LEU A 69 1.36 -16.46 -2.04
CA LEU A 69 0.93 -17.81 -1.65
C LEU A 69 0.81 -17.98 -0.14
N LEU A 70 1.78 -17.45 0.63
CA LEU A 70 1.74 -17.48 2.10
C LEU A 70 0.55 -16.72 2.67
N ALA A 71 0.14 -15.61 2.05
CA ALA A 71 -0.99 -14.82 2.53
C ALA A 71 -2.29 -15.66 2.64
N ASP A 72 -2.48 -16.60 1.73
CA ASP A 72 -3.63 -17.50 1.69
C ASP A 72 -3.37 -18.82 2.42
N LEU A 73 -2.18 -19.41 2.23
CA LEU A 73 -1.85 -20.75 2.74
C LEU A 73 -1.69 -20.82 4.26
N LEU A 74 -1.42 -19.69 4.94
CA LEU A 74 -1.39 -19.71 6.40
C LEU A 74 -2.72 -20.15 7.02
N PHE A 75 -3.83 -19.88 6.35
CA PHE A 75 -5.16 -20.27 6.81
C PHE A 75 -5.57 -21.70 6.37
N GLN A 76 -4.69 -22.43 5.71
CA GLN A 76 -4.97 -23.77 5.20
C GLN A 76 -4.52 -24.90 6.17
N GLY A 77 -4.73 -24.66 7.46
CA GLY A 77 -4.50 -25.64 8.53
C GLY A 77 -3.27 -25.35 9.39
N THR A 78 -3.34 -25.85 10.62
CA THR A 78 -2.29 -25.76 11.65
C THR A 78 -1.98 -27.15 12.20
N GLU A 79 -0.93 -27.25 13.02
CA GLU A 79 -0.60 -28.51 13.69
C GLU A 79 -1.75 -29.09 14.53
N THR A 80 -2.67 -28.22 14.99
CA THR A 80 -3.78 -28.61 15.88
C THR A 80 -5.15 -28.58 15.21
N ARG A 81 -5.27 -27.97 14.01
CA ARG A 81 -6.55 -27.74 13.31
C ARG A 81 -6.45 -28.04 11.82
N SER A 82 -7.35 -28.91 11.33
CA SER A 82 -7.52 -29.04 9.88
C SER A 82 -8.11 -27.77 9.28
N VAL A 83 -8.00 -27.58 7.96
CA VAL A 83 -8.61 -26.48 7.18
C VAL A 83 -10.08 -26.27 7.57
N ARG A 84 -10.86 -27.35 7.50
CA ARG A 84 -12.29 -27.32 7.83
C ARG A 84 -12.55 -26.85 9.26
N ARG A 85 -11.84 -27.41 10.24
CA ARG A 85 -12.00 -27.04 11.64
C ARG A 85 -11.62 -25.59 11.88
N LEU A 86 -10.53 -25.12 11.30
CA LEU A 86 -10.08 -23.73 11.40
C LEU A 86 -11.14 -22.76 10.85
N THR A 87 -11.72 -23.09 9.69
CA THR A 87 -12.79 -22.29 9.08
C THR A 87 -14.03 -22.27 9.96
N GLU A 88 -14.51 -23.43 10.43
CA GLU A 88 -15.67 -23.56 11.31
C GLU A 88 -15.49 -22.76 12.61
N GLU A 89 -14.29 -22.77 13.21
CA GLU A 89 -14.00 -22.03 14.45
C GLU A 89 -13.96 -20.50 14.24
N PHE A 90 -13.44 -20.01 13.11
CA PHE A 90 -13.52 -18.58 12.78
C PHE A 90 -14.96 -18.14 12.48
N GLU A 91 -15.73 -18.95 11.76
CA GLU A 91 -17.14 -18.66 11.47
C GLU A 91 -17.99 -18.65 12.75
N ALA A 92 -17.75 -19.58 13.66
CA ALA A 92 -18.48 -19.69 14.94
C ALA A 92 -18.35 -18.44 15.83
N ILE A 93 -17.25 -17.66 15.67
CA ILE A 93 -17.08 -16.39 16.36
C ILE A 93 -17.45 -15.18 15.51
N GLY A 94 -17.89 -15.39 14.26
CA GLY A 94 -18.23 -14.32 13.33
C GLY A 94 -17.03 -13.47 12.89
N ALA A 95 -15.84 -14.04 12.85
CA ALA A 95 -14.63 -13.34 12.48
C ALA A 95 -14.52 -13.15 10.95
N ARG A 96 -14.19 -11.94 10.54
CA ARG A 96 -13.69 -11.65 9.19
C ARG A 96 -12.17 -11.65 9.25
N LYS A 97 -11.54 -12.62 8.60
CA LYS A 97 -10.08 -12.78 8.61
C LYS A 97 -9.49 -12.68 7.21
N GLY A 98 -8.21 -12.37 7.12
CA GLY A 98 -7.50 -12.39 5.85
C GLY A 98 -6.01 -12.15 5.99
N GLY A 99 -5.28 -12.60 4.96
CA GLY A 99 -3.88 -12.27 4.72
C GLY A 99 -3.74 -11.35 3.52
N SER A 100 -2.66 -10.61 3.46
CA SER A 100 -2.29 -9.79 2.29
C SER A 100 -0.78 -9.70 2.17
N ALA A 101 -0.32 -9.71 0.92
CA ALA A 101 1.08 -9.49 0.55
C ALA A 101 1.26 -8.06 0.00
N GLY A 102 2.20 -7.33 0.56
CA GLY A 102 2.63 -6.03 0.06
C GLY A 102 4.09 -6.07 -0.40
N MET A 103 4.56 -4.97 -0.96
CA MET A 103 5.96 -4.88 -1.40
C MET A 103 6.94 -5.03 -0.24
N GLU A 104 6.65 -4.42 0.90
CA GLU A 104 7.53 -4.36 2.07
C GLU A 104 7.13 -5.26 3.23
N PHE A 105 5.88 -5.71 3.28
CA PHE A 105 5.34 -6.47 4.42
C PHE A 105 4.21 -7.41 4.00
N ALA A 106 4.05 -8.49 4.77
CA ALA A 106 2.82 -9.26 4.80
C ALA A 106 1.98 -8.86 6.02
N ARG A 107 0.66 -8.95 5.91
CA ARG A 107 -0.27 -8.62 7.00
C ARG A 107 -1.33 -9.70 7.14
N TYR A 108 -1.61 -10.06 8.37
CA TYR A 108 -2.69 -10.96 8.76
C TYR A 108 -3.57 -10.26 9.77
N SER A 109 -4.88 -10.24 9.54
CA SER A 109 -5.82 -9.49 10.39
C SER A 109 -7.13 -10.23 10.59
N ALA A 110 -7.80 -9.88 11.70
CA ALA A 110 -9.15 -10.32 11.98
C ALA A 110 -9.98 -9.16 12.55
N GLN A 111 -11.25 -9.10 12.13
CA GLN A 111 -12.27 -8.19 12.64
C GLN A 111 -13.39 -9.00 13.27
N ILE A 112 -13.75 -8.68 14.51
CA ILE A 112 -14.74 -9.42 15.33
C ILE A 112 -15.50 -8.46 16.25
N VAL A 113 -16.51 -8.98 16.92
CA VAL A 113 -17.13 -8.30 18.07
C VAL A 113 -16.19 -8.36 19.28
N GLY A 114 -16.04 -7.27 20.03
CA GLY A 114 -15.01 -7.11 21.07
C GLY A 114 -14.92 -8.24 22.10
N ASN A 115 -16.06 -8.77 22.56
CA ASN A 115 -16.09 -9.89 23.51
C ASN A 115 -15.64 -11.25 22.93
N ARG A 116 -15.23 -11.32 21.68
CA ARG A 116 -14.67 -12.51 21.01
C ARG A 116 -13.17 -12.37 20.69
N PHE A 117 -12.55 -11.30 21.16
CA PHE A 117 -11.14 -10.97 20.87
C PHE A 117 -10.20 -12.12 21.26
N ASP A 118 -10.30 -12.62 22.50
CA ASP A 118 -9.40 -13.67 22.99
C ASP A 118 -9.44 -14.92 22.10
N ARG A 119 -10.65 -15.35 21.73
CA ARG A 119 -10.81 -16.52 20.87
C ARG A 119 -10.27 -16.28 19.46
N ALA A 120 -10.49 -15.11 18.90
CA ALA A 120 -9.95 -14.74 17.60
C ALA A 120 -8.42 -14.66 17.62
N LEU A 121 -7.84 -14.14 18.71
CA LEU A 121 -6.40 -14.08 18.90
C LEU A 121 -5.78 -15.49 19.01
N ASP A 122 -6.42 -16.42 19.76
CA ASP A 122 -5.98 -17.82 19.81
C ASP A 122 -5.89 -18.46 18.43
N LEU A 123 -6.94 -18.28 17.62
CA LEU A 123 -6.98 -18.83 16.27
C LEU A 123 -5.92 -18.19 15.36
N MET A 124 -5.77 -16.87 15.44
CA MET A 124 -4.79 -16.15 14.64
C MET A 124 -3.35 -16.48 15.05
N SER A 125 -3.10 -16.64 16.36
CA SER A 125 -1.77 -17.03 16.87
C SER A 125 -1.42 -18.46 16.42
N ASP A 126 -2.36 -19.40 16.42
CA ASP A 126 -2.14 -20.75 15.94
C ASP A 126 -1.82 -20.77 14.43
N VAL A 127 -2.55 -19.96 13.63
CA VAL A 127 -2.27 -19.75 12.20
C VAL A 127 -0.87 -19.16 11.97
N LEU A 128 -0.47 -18.19 12.79
CA LEU A 128 0.81 -17.50 12.62
C LEU A 128 2.00 -18.34 13.11
N LEU A 129 1.83 -19.16 14.14
CA LEU A 129 2.94 -19.85 14.79
C LEU A 129 3.10 -21.32 14.34
N HIS A 130 2.00 -21.99 13.95
CA HIS A 130 1.98 -23.43 13.73
C HIS A 130 1.37 -23.85 12.37
N PRO A 131 1.62 -23.12 11.25
CA PRO A 131 1.08 -23.52 9.95
C PRO A 131 1.76 -24.79 9.44
N ILE A 132 1.00 -25.67 8.75
CA ILE A 132 1.52 -26.96 8.27
C ILE A 132 1.79 -27.00 6.76
N PHE A 133 1.22 -26.11 5.96
CA PHE A 133 1.34 -26.07 4.49
C PHE A 133 1.11 -27.44 3.85
N PRO A 134 -0.10 -28.00 3.90
CA PRO A 134 -0.38 -29.30 3.32
C PRO A 134 -0.19 -29.29 1.79
N ALA A 135 0.30 -30.40 1.23
CA ALA A 135 0.66 -30.44 -0.19
C ALA A 135 -0.55 -30.28 -1.12
N GLU A 136 -1.72 -30.81 -0.75
CA GLU A 136 -2.94 -30.69 -1.54
C GLU A 136 -3.43 -29.26 -1.62
N GLU A 137 -3.51 -28.55 -0.48
CA GLU A 137 -3.91 -27.16 -0.39
C GLU A 137 -2.88 -26.25 -1.06
N PHE A 138 -1.59 -26.58 -0.97
CA PHE A 138 -0.54 -25.88 -1.69
C PHE A 138 -0.76 -25.95 -3.21
N ASP A 139 -0.98 -27.13 -3.76
CA ASP A 139 -1.19 -27.30 -5.21
C ASP A 139 -2.45 -26.58 -5.69
N GLN A 140 -3.53 -26.59 -4.89
CA GLN A 140 -4.76 -25.83 -5.18
C GLN A 140 -4.50 -24.33 -5.17
N MET A 141 -3.86 -23.78 -4.14
CA MET A 141 -3.59 -22.34 -4.04
C MET A 141 -2.60 -21.87 -5.11
N ARG A 142 -1.58 -22.69 -5.44
CA ARG A 142 -0.68 -22.42 -6.56
C ARG A 142 -1.43 -22.36 -7.89
N ALA A 143 -2.37 -23.26 -8.13
CA ALA A 143 -3.21 -23.23 -9.33
C ALA A 143 -4.10 -21.98 -9.38
N VAL A 144 -4.68 -21.56 -8.25
CA VAL A 144 -5.45 -20.31 -8.13
C VAL A 144 -4.57 -19.11 -8.43
N GLN A 145 -3.36 -19.03 -7.88
CA GLN A 145 -2.44 -17.92 -8.15
C GLN A 145 -2.03 -17.87 -9.62
N LEU A 146 -1.78 -19.01 -10.27
CA LEU A 146 -1.50 -19.06 -11.71
C LEU A 146 -2.69 -18.59 -12.56
N GLN A 147 -3.93 -18.89 -12.15
CA GLN A 147 -5.12 -18.35 -12.81
C GLN A 147 -5.23 -16.84 -12.61
N GLU A 148 -4.92 -16.33 -11.41
CA GLU A 148 -4.95 -14.89 -11.12
C GLU A 148 -3.87 -14.13 -11.91
N ILE A 149 -2.67 -14.70 -12.09
CA ILE A 149 -1.64 -14.14 -12.97
C ILE A 149 -2.18 -14.00 -14.39
N ARG A 150 -2.76 -15.08 -14.97
CA ARG A 150 -3.36 -15.02 -16.33
C ARG A 150 -4.46 -13.98 -16.42
N ARG A 151 -5.39 -13.97 -15.46
CA ARG A 151 -6.47 -12.99 -15.42
C ARG A 151 -5.94 -11.56 -15.37
N ARG A 152 -4.85 -11.33 -14.62
CA ARG A 152 -4.25 -9.99 -14.50
C ARG A 152 -3.54 -9.57 -15.78
N ASP A 153 -2.90 -10.51 -16.47
CA ASP A 153 -2.30 -10.26 -17.80
C ASP A 153 -3.37 -10.00 -18.87
N ASP A 154 -4.55 -10.64 -18.77
CA ASP A 154 -5.69 -10.47 -19.67
C ASP A 154 -6.55 -9.23 -19.36
N GLU A 155 -6.37 -8.56 -18.20
CA GLU A 155 -7.08 -7.36 -17.78
C GLU A 155 -6.20 -6.10 -17.95
N PRO A 156 -6.23 -5.39 -19.09
CA PRO A 156 -5.31 -4.28 -19.38
C PRO A 156 -5.33 -3.16 -18.32
N MET A 157 -6.49 -2.86 -17.73
CA MET A 157 -6.60 -1.87 -16.64
C MET A 157 -5.76 -2.23 -15.41
N ARG A 158 -5.58 -3.50 -15.10
CA ARG A 158 -4.73 -3.96 -13.99
C ARG A 158 -3.28 -4.11 -14.43
N ARG A 159 -3.09 -4.67 -15.62
CA ARG A 159 -1.77 -4.89 -16.20
C ARG A 159 -0.99 -3.60 -16.39
N ILE A 160 -1.66 -2.49 -16.76
CA ILE A 160 -1.00 -1.21 -16.98
C ILE A 160 -0.27 -0.68 -15.72
N PHE A 161 -0.84 -0.85 -14.53
CA PHE A 161 -0.17 -0.45 -13.30
C PHE A 161 1.07 -1.30 -12.99
N ASP A 162 1.04 -2.59 -13.32
CA ASP A 162 2.23 -3.44 -13.20
C ASP A 162 3.29 -3.00 -14.21
N LEU A 163 2.92 -2.77 -15.46
CA LEU A 163 3.84 -2.36 -16.52
C LEU A 163 4.54 -1.03 -16.20
N VAL A 164 3.79 -0.03 -15.74
CA VAL A 164 4.34 1.25 -15.29
C VAL A 164 5.30 1.05 -14.13
N ARG A 165 4.91 0.24 -13.11
CA ARG A 165 5.73 -0.01 -11.93
C ARG A 165 7.01 -0.77 -12.27
N GLU A 166 6.92 -1.83 -13.08
CA GLU A 166 8.06 -2.58 -13.56
C GLU A 166 9.09 -1.68 -14.24
N ARG A 167 8.62 -0.73 -15.05
CA ARG A 167 9.48 0.20 -15.76
C ARG A 167 10.01 1.32 -14.86
N PHE A 168 9.16 1.88 -13.99
CA PHE A 168 9.53 2.95 -13.07
C PHE A 168 10.58 2.52 -12.06
N TYR A 169 10.46 1.29 -11.54
CA TYR A 169 11.40 0.71 -10.58
C TYR A 169 12.36 -0.31 -11.22
N ALA A 170 12.63 -0.19 -12.52
CA ALA A 170 13.51 -1.11 -13.23
C ALA A 170 14.87 -1.23 -12.56
N GLY A 171 15.39 -2.47 -12.47
CA GLY A 171 16.65 -2.77 -11.82
C GLY A 171 16.60 -2.85 -10.28
N THR A 172 15.42 -2.68 -9.67
CA THR A 172 15.22 -2.83 -8.22
C THR A 172 14.16 -3.90 -7.93
N ARG A 173 14.11 -4.35 -6.67
CA ARG A 173 13.08 -5.31 -6.22
C ARG A 173 11.67 -4.72 -6.16
N LEU A 174 11.56 -3.38 -6.17
CA LEU A 174 10.28 -2.65 -6.13
C LEU A 174 9.46 -2.79 -7.41
N GLY A 175 10.13 -3.10 -8.54
CA GLY A 175 9.49 -3.39 -9.81
C GLY A 175 8.88 -4.79 -9.92
N ARG A 176 9.05 -5.67 -8.92
CA ARG A 176 8.55 -7.04 -8.95
C ARG A 176 7.03 -7.09 -9.00
N ARG A 177 6.51 -8.09 -9.73
CA ARG A 177 5.06 -8.35 -9.77
C ARG A 177 4.57 -8.92 -8.45
N ALA A 178 3.43 -8.42 -7.98
CA ALA A 178 2.87 -8.83 -6.68
C ALA A 178 2.53 -10.33 -6.61
N LEU A 179 2.08 -10.92 -7.71
CA LEU A 179 1.73 -12.34 -7.80
C LEU A 179 2.93 -13.24 -8.18
N GLY A 180 4.12 -12.67 -8.38
CA GLY A 180 5.24 -13.38 -8.99
C GLY A 180 5.12 -13.50 -10.51
N LEU A 181 5.98 -14.33 -11.08
CA LEU A 181 5.96 -14.70 -12.49
C LEU A 181 5.41 -16.11 -12.66
N ARG A 182 4.78 -16.38 -13.79
CA ARG A 182 4.27 -17.72 -14.09
C ARG A 182 5.35 -18.79 -13.92
N GLU A 183 6.52 -18.53 -14.49
CA GLU A 183 7.67 -19.45 -14.51
C GLU A 183 8.19 -19.73 -13.10
N THR A 184 8.19 -18.73 -12.21
CA THR A 184 8.62 -18.93 -10.83
C THR A 184 7.56 -19.65 -10.02
N VAL A 185 6.28 -19.26 -10.14
CA VAL A 185 5.17 -19.85 -9.38
C VAL A 185 4.94 -21.31 -9.75
N GLU A 186 5.10 -21.71 -11.03
CA GLU A 186 4.99 -23.11 -11.48
C GLU A 186 6.02 -24.03 -10.81
N THR A 187 7.19 -23.49 -10.43
CA THR A 187 8.29 -24.25 -9.81
C THR A 187 8.32 -24.22 -8.29
N LEU A 188 7.48 -23.39 -7.65
CA LEU A 188 7.42 -23.30 -6.20
C LEU A 188 7.01 -24.62 -5.56
N THR A 189 7.61 -24.91 -4.41
CA THR A 189 7.34 -26.09 -3.60
C THR A 189 6.90 -25.71 -2.17
N PRO A 190 6.25 -26.63 -1.42
CA PRO A 190 5.96 -26.42 -0.02
C PRO A 190 7.22 -26.13 0.84
N ASP A 191 8.39 -26.65 0.45
CA ASP A 191 9.64 -26.41 1.19
C ASP A 191 10.19 -25.02 0.95
N ASP A 192 9.98 -24.43 -0.22
CA ASP A 192 10.31 -23.02 -0.48
C ASP A 192 9.49 -22.11 0.47
N LEU A 193 8.18 -22.39 0.62
CA LEU A 193 7.33 -21.65 1.54
C LEU A 193 7.78 -21.81 2.99
N ARG A 194 8.06 -23.05 3.43
CA ARG A 194 8.53 -23.31 4.80
C ARG A 194 9.85 -22.59 5.08
N THR A 195 10.74 -22.56 4.10
CA THR A 195 12.04 -21.88 4.22
C THR A 195 11.85 -20.37 4.36
N PHE A 196 11.04 -19.76 3.49
CA PHE A 196 10.75 -18.33 3.54
C PHE A 196 10.01 -17.93 4.83
N TYR A 197 8.98 -18.70 5.21
CA TYR A 197 8.25 -18.52 6.46
C TYR A 197 9.19 -18.56 7.67
N ARG A 198 10.01 -19.61 7.80
CA ARG A 198 10.94 -19.76 8.93
C ARG A 198 11.98 -18.63 8.99
N ALA A 199 12.38 -18.10 7.84
CA ALA A 199 13.35 -17.01 7.78
C ALA A 199 12.75 -15.65 8.16
N ARG A 200 11.51 -15.38 7.73
CA ARG A 200 10.94 -14.03 7.75
C ARG A 200 9.83 -13.80 8.78
N TYR A 201 9.09 -14.83 9.17
CA TYR A 201 7.98 -14.69 10.11
C TYR A 201 8.52 -14.75 11.55
N LYS A 202 8.96 -13.61 12.07
CA LYS A 202 9.63 -13.45 13.36
C LYS A 202 9.02 -12.30 14.14
N PRO A 203 9.03 -12.36 15.50
CA PRO A 203 8.46 -11.29 16.33
C PRO A 203 9.26 -10.00 16.24
N GLN A 204 10.58 -10.09 16.30
CA GLN A 204 11.43 -8.89 16.20
C GLN A 204 11.43 -8.36 14.76
N GLY A 205 10.97 -7.11 14.62
CA GLY A 205 10.71 -6.46 13.33
C GLY A 205 9.27 -6.63 12.84
N SER A 206 8.39 -7.21 13.67
CA SER A 206 6.95 -7.29 13.41
C SER A 206 6.17 -6.36 14.32
N LEU A 207 4.97 -5.98 13.87
CA LEU A 207 4.09 -5.03 14.54
C LEU A 207 2.68 -5.61 14.69
N PHE A 208 2.20 -5.71 15.93
CA PHE A 208 0.81 -5.98 16.24
C PHE A 208 0.04 -4.66 16.36
N SER A 209 -1.11 -4.55 15.75
CA SER A 209 -1.99 -3.39 15.91
C SER A 209 -3.40 -3.82 16.26
N ILE A 210 -4.06 -3.02 17.11
CA ILE A 210 -5.45 -3.24 17.54
C ILE A 210 -6.20 -1.91 17.57
N ALA A 211 -7.45 -1.91 17.05
CA ALA A 211 -8.32 -0.75 17.13
C ALA A 211 -9.77 -1.18 17.36
N GLY A 212 -10.50 -0.44 18.20
CA GLY A 212 -11.92 -0.72 18.48
C GLY A 212 -12.25 -0.83 19.97
N ALA A 213 -13.20 -1.73 20.29
CA ALA A 213 -13.69 -1.97 21.64
C ALA A 213 -12.86 -3.06 22.34
N PHE A 214 -11.86 -2.67 23.11
CA PHE A 214 -11.01 -3.57 23.89
C PHE A 214 -10.52 -2.86 25.16
N ASP A 215 -10.06 -3.62 26.15
CA ASP A 215 -9.23 -3.13 27.24
C ASP A 215 -7.75 -3.30 26.90
N TRP A 216 -6.95 -2.28 27.19
CA TRP A 216 -5.54 -2.28 26.78
C TRP A 216 -4.68 -3.27 27.58
N ASP A 217 -4.84 -3.27 28.90
CA ASP A 217 -4.03 -4.11 29.79
C ASP A 217 -4.38 -5.59 29.58
N ASP A 218 -5.66 -5.90 29.42
CA ASP A 218 -6.12 -7.25 29.05
C ASP A 218 -5.57 -7.67 27.68
N ALA A 219 -5.60 -6.78 26.68
CA ALA A 219 -5.07 -7.07 25.35
C ALA A 219 -3.55 -7.32 25.37
N VAL A 220 -2.78 -6.52 26.11
CA VAL A 220 -1.33 -6.72 26.28
C VAL A 220 -1.05 -8.05 26.95
N ALA A 221 -1.75 -8.36 28.06
CA ALA A 221 -1.60 -9.63 28.76
C ALA A 221 -1.88 -10.82 27.80
N ARG A 222 -2.98 -10.75 27.07
CA ARG A 222 -3.42 -11.82 26.16
C ARG A 222 -2.49 -12.01 24.97
N VAL A 223 -2.01 -10.94 24.34
CA VAL A 223 -0.99 -11.01 23.27
C VAL A 223 0.32 -11.57 23.82
N GLY A 224 0.72 -11.17 25.03
CA GLY A 224 1.89 -11.73 25.72
C GLY A 224 1.80 -13.23 25.97
N GLU A 225 0.63 -13.74 26.40
CA GLU A 225 0.38 -15.18 26.58
C GLU A 225 0.44 -15.97 25.28
N THR A 226 -0.11 -15.42 24.18
CA THR A 226 -0.27 -16.15 22.92
C THR A 226 0.94 -16.01 21.98
N LEU A 227 1.59 -14.85 21.93
CA LEU A 227 2.69 -14.54 21.02
C LEU A 227 4.04 -14.32 21.74
N GLY A 228 4.06 -14.28 23.08
CA GLY A 228 5.29 -14.05 23.85
C GLY A 228 6.33 -15.14 23.71
N GLY A 229 5.91 -16.38 23.44
CA GLY A 229 6.82 -17.50 23.14
C GLY A 229 7.35 -17.55 21.69
N TRP A 230 6.92 -16.63 20.84
CA TRP A 230 7.42 -16.52 19.46
C TRP A 230 8.85 -15.97 19.47
N GLU A 231 9.78 -16.59 18.72
CA GLU A 231 11.19 -16.29 18.82
C GLU A 231 11.84 -15.93 17.48
N GLY A 232 12.93 -15.17 17.58
CA GLY A 232 13.82 -14.81 16.48
C GLY A 232 13.64 -13.39 15.97
N ALA A 233 14.54 -13.02 15.06
CA ALA A 233 14.58 -11.72 14.42
C ALA A 233 14.48 -11.87 12.90
N THR A 234 13.70 -10.99 12.26
CA THR A 234 13.65 -10.93 10.79
C THR A 234 14.98 -10.39 10.26
N PRO A 235 15.61 -11.06 9.28
CA PRO A 235 16.81 -10.53 8.64
C PRO A 235 16.56 -9.15 8.06
N ALA A 236 17.55 -8.26 8.23
CA ALA A 236 17.48 -6.93 7.63
C ALA A 236 17.43 -7.03 6.09
N THR A 237 16.53 -6.27 5.50
CA THR A 237 16.46 -6.11 4.05
C THR A 237 17.25 -4.88 3.66
N ALA A 238 18.19 -5.03 2.72
CA ALA A 238 18.92 -3.89 2.19
C ALA A 238 17.92 -2.89 1.54
N PRO A 239 18.13 -1.59 1.69
CA PRO A 239 17.26 -0.61 1.05
C PRO A 239 17.34 -0.74 -0.48
N ASP A 240 16.21 -0.49 -1.14
CA ASP A 240 16.18 -0.26 -2.58
C ASP A 240 16.35 1.24 -2.81
N GLU A 241 17.19 1.61 -3.78
CA GLU A 241 17.44 3.00 -4.17
C GLU A 241 17.04 3.18 -5.65
N PRO A 242 15.73 3.31 -5.93
CA PRO A 242 15.27 3.44 -7.30
C PRO A 242 15.79 4.73 -7.93
N GLN A 243 16.24 4.62 -9.19
CA GLN A 243 16.68 5.73 -10.02
C GLN A 243 15.83 5.76 -11.30
N PRO A 244 14.57 6.20 -11.21
CA PRO A 244 13.68 6.23 -12.36
C PRO A 244 14.30 7.04 -13.50
N GLN A 245 14.22 6.50 -14.72
CA GLN A 245 14.66 7.18 -15.93
C GLN A 245 13.45 7.43 -16.82
N PRO A 246 13.41 8.54 -17.57
CA PRO A 246 12.37 8.77 -18.56
C PRO A 246 12.27 7.59 -19.51
N ALA A 247 11.07 7.10 -19.75
CA ALA A 247 10.85 5.93 -20.58
C ALA A 247 9.43 5.87 -21.12
N VAL A 248 9.31 5.25 -22.28
CA VAL A 248 8.04 4.82 -22.87
C VAL A 248 8.07 3.29 -22.99
N ASN A 249 6.97 2.63 -22.65
CA ASN A 249 6.83 1.18 -22.73
C ASN A 249 5.44 0.82 -23.25
N ILE A 250 5.37 0.32 -24.49
CA ILE A 250 4.12 -0.01 -25.16
C ILE A 250 4.00 -1.53 -25.28
N GLU A 251 2.88 -2.04 -24.78
CA GLU A 251 2.46 -3.45 -24.94
C GLU A 251 1.31 -3.48 -25.96
N LEU A 252 1.64 -3.91 -27.21
CA LEU A 252 0.65 -3.94 -28.28
C LEU A 252 -0.38 -5.05 -28.02
N GLN A 253 -1.64 -4.68 -27.93
CA GLN A 253 -2.76 -5.59 -27.75
C GLN A 253 -3.93 -5.17 -28.64
N GLU A 254 -4.48 -6.09 -29.41
CA GLU A 254 -5.69 -5.83 -30.19
C GLU A 254 -6.88 -5.52 -29.27
N GLY A 255 -7.64 -4.48 -29.57
CA GLY A 255 -8.80 -4.09 -28.76
C GLY A 255 -9.39 -2.75 -29.18
N ASN A 256 -10.46 -2.37 -28.49
CA ASN A 256 -11.18 -1.13 -28.70
C ASN A 256 -10.85 -0.06 -27.65
N GLN A 257 -9.85 -0.33 -26.81
CA GLN A 257 -9.40 0.57 -25.75
C GLN A 257 -7.90 0.69 -25.75
N GLU A 258 -7.43 1.86 -25.33
CA GLU A 258 -6.06 2.17 -25.00
C GLU A 258 -5.98 2.50 -23.51
N HIS A 259 -5.14 1.79 -22.80
CA HIS A 259 -4.88 2.00 -21.37
C HIS A 259 -3.53 2.67 -21.22
N ILE A 260 -3.52 3.87 -20.67
CA ILE A 260 -2.33 4.70 -20.52
C ILE A 260 -2.04 4.84 -19.03
N GLY A 261 -0.83 4.52 -18.62
CA GLY A 261 -0.32 4.72 -17.29
C GLY A 261 0.91 5.64 -17.31
N MET A 262 1.03 6.51 -16.30
CA MET A 262 2.22 7.36 -16.15
C MET A 262 2.68 7.27 -14.70
N ALA A 263 4.00 7.40 -14.47
CA ALA A 263 4.56 7.48 -13.12
C ALA A 263 5.71 8.49 -13.06
N PHE A 264 5.79 9.21 -11.95
CA PHE A 264 6.86 10.15 -11.64
C PHE A 264 7.26 10.03 -10.17
N PRO A 265 8.53 10.34 -9.79
CA PRO A 265 8.96 10.34 -8.40
C PRO A 265 8.16 11.33 -7.57
N PHE A 266 7.85 10.94 -6.34
CA PHE A 266 7.12 11.80 -5.43
C PHE A 266 7.56 11.57 -3.99
N VAL A 267 6.93 12.24 -3.03
CA VAL A 267 7.32 12.19 -1.62
C VAL A 267 7.08 10.81 -0.99
N THR A 268 7.83 10.52 0.05
CA THR A 268 7.72 9.31 0.86
C THR A 268 6.89 9.53 2.11
N PHE A 269 6.61 8.47 2.87
CA PHE A 269 6.11 8.63 4.25
C PHE A 269 7.13 9.38 5.11
N GLY A 270 6.63 10.25 6.01
CA GLY A 270 7.45 11.07 6.89
C GLY A 270 8.09 12.30 6.23
N ASP A 271 7.90 12.51 4.93
CA ASP A 271 8.32 13.74 4.26
C ASP A 271 7.48 14.94 4.78
N PRO A 272 8.08 16.10 5.06
CA PRO A 272 7.35 17.30 5.52
C PRO A 272 6.22 17.73 4.59
N ASP A 273 6.33 17.47 3.28
CA ASP A 273 5.33 17.80 2.27
C ASP A 273 4.32 16.66 1.99
N TYR A 274 4.27 15.62 2.82
CA TYR A 274 3.37 14.48 2.63
C TYR A 274 1.90 14.88 2.43
N TYR A 275 1.39 15.80 3.28
CA TYR A 275 0.00 16.25 3.16
C TYR A 275 -0.20 17.19 1.97
N ALA A 276 0.79 18.00 1.63
CA ALA A 276 0.75 18.82 0.40
C ALA A 276 0.69 17.93 -0.85
N ALA A 277 1.44 16.82 -0.86
CA ALA A 277 1.41 15.83 -1.94
C ALA A 277 0.05 15.12 -2.04
N SER A 278 -0.53 14.73 -0.91
CA SER A 278 -1.86 14.12 -0.88
C SER A 278 -2.92 15.08 -1.45
N VAL A 279 -2.89 16.35 -1.02
CA VAL A 279 -3.80 17.39 -1.53
C VAL A 279 -3.58 17.65 -3.02
N ALA A 280 -2.32 17.72 -3.47
CA ALA A 280 -2.00 17.96 -4.88
C ALA A 280 -2.54 16.87 -5.80
N LEU A 281 -2.38 15.59 -5.43
CA LEU A 281 -2.88 14.47 -6.25
C LEU A 281 -4.40 14.35 -6.17
N GLU A 282 -5.03 14.73 -5.04
CA GLU A 282 -6.49 14.83 -4.94
C GLU A 282 -7.03 15.89 -5.90
N ILE A 283 -6.44 17.09 -5.94
CA ILE A 283 -6.80 18.15 -6.91
C ILE A 283 -6.60 17.66 -8.34
N PHE A 284 -5.51 16.95 -8.59
CA PHE A 284 -5.13 16.56 -9.94
C PHE A 284 -6.02 15.46 -10.52
N GLY A 285 -6.33 14.40 -9.76
CA GLY A 285 -7.07 13.26 -10.28
C GLY A 285 -7.88 12.45 -9.26
N GLY A 286 -8.16 13.00 -8.06
CA GLY A 286 -8.83 12.28 -6.96
C GLY A 286 -10.34 12.15 -7.10
N GLY A 287 -11.01 12.95 -7.91
CA GLY A 287 -12.47 12.91 -7.97
C GLY A 287 -13.06 13.60 -9.20
N MET A 288 -14.40 13.70 -9.24
CA MET A 288 -15.14 14.28 -10.38
C MET A 288 -14.89 15.79 -10.59
N THR A 289 -14.37 16.49 -9.60
CA THR A 289 -14.02 17.92 -9.70
C THR A 289 -12.52 18.13 -9.94
N SER A 290 -11.74 17.06 -10.06
CA SER A 290 -10.30 17.09 -10.32
C SER A 290 -9.97 17.63 -11.72
N ARG A 291 -8.74 18.10 -11.91
CA ARG A 291 -8.28 18.64 -13.20
C ARG A 291 -8.38 17.62 -14.32
N LEU A 292 -7.85 16.42 -14.12
CA LEU A 292 -7.91 15.37 -15.15
C LEU A 292 -9.36 15.02 -15.52
N PHE A 293 -10.25 14.88 -14.54
CA PHE A 293 -11.64 14.57 -14.83
C PHE A 293 -12.29 15.68 -15.65
N ARG A 294 -12.11 16.94 -15.24
CA ARG A 294 -12.70 18.10 -15.91
C ARG A 294 -12.12 18.35 -17.29
N GLU A 295 -10.79 18.33 -17.43
CA GLU A 295 -10.12 18.70 -18.69
C GLU A 295 -10.14 17.57 -19.72
N VAL A 296 -9.95 16.31 -19.28
CA VAL A 296 -9.81 15.16 -20.18
C VAL A 296 -11.16 14.50 -20.45
N ARG A 297 -11.99 14.31 -19.39
CA ARG A 297 -13.25 13.59 -19.52
C ARG A 297 -14.44 14.50 -19.82
N GLU A 298 -14.66 15.55 -19.01
CA GLU A 298 -15.86 16.36 -19.10
C GLU A 298 -15.85 17.32 -20.30
N LYS A 299 -14.78 18.11 -20.45
CA LYS A 299 -14.69 19.11 -21.52
C LYS A 299 -14.43 18.52 -22.90
N ARG A 300 -13.60 17.47 -22.98
CA ARG A 300 -13.13 16.91 -24.27
C ARG A 300 -13.71 15.54 -24.57
N GLY A 301 -14.26 14.85 -23.58
CA GLY A 301 -14.83 13.51 -23.78
C GLY A 301 -13.81 12.48 -24.27
N LEU A 302 -12.54 12.61 -23.86
CA LEU A 302 -11.46 11.77 -24.39
C LEU A 302 -11.42 10.39 -23.72
N VAL A 303 -11.84 10.26 -22.46
CA VAL A 303 -11.62 9.07 -21.66
C VAL A 303 -12.91 8.55 -21.03
N TYR A 304 -12.96 7.24 -20.78
CA TYR A 304 -14.01 6.60 -19.96
C TYR A 304 -13.68 6.73 -18.47
N SER A 305 -12.40 6.62 -18.12
CA SER A 305 -11.92 6.80 -16.77
C SER A 305 -10.54 7.47 -16.77
N VAL A 306 -10.29 8.29 -15.75
CA VAL A 306 -9.01 8.96 -15.50
C VAL A 306 -8.85 9.15 -14.01
N SER A 307 -7.63 8.95 -13.50
CA SER A 307 -7.31 9.11 -12.08
C SER A 307 -5.85 9.44 -11.84
N ALA A 308 -5.58 9.98 -10.65
CA ALA A 308 -4.24 10.11 -10.09
C ALA A 308 -4.19 9.38 -8.74
N ILE A 309 -3.06 8.73 -8.45
CA ILE A 309 -2.86 7.94 -7.24
C ILE A 309 -1.56 8.38 -6.59
N PHE A 310 -1.62 8.73 -5.32
CA PHE A 310 -0.45 8.97 -4.49
C PHE A 310 -0.01 7.66 -3.83
N ALA A 311 1.22 7.22 -4.09
CA ALA A 311 1.79 5.98 -3.59
C ALA A 311 3.10 6.21 -2.81
N PRO A 312 3.01 6.72 -1.57
CA PRO A 312 4.16 6.88 -0.70
C PRO A 312 4.56 5.53 -0.11
N ASN A 313 5.87 5.32 0.08
CA ASN A 313 6.44 4.17 0.75
C ASN A 313 7.61 4.61 1.66
N GLY A 314 8.24 3.66 2.35
CA GLY A 314 9.37 3.92 3.23
C GLY A 314 10.68 4.09 2.47
N GLY A 315 10.99 5.30 2.04
CA GLY A 315 12.24 5.62 1.34
C GLY A 315 12.09 5.82 -0.18
N TYR A 316 10.90 5.57 -0.74
CA TYR A 316 10.57 5.86 -2.15
C TYR A 316 9.08 6.18 -2.28
N GLY A 317 8.74 7.05 -3.21
CA GLY A 317 7.35 7.42 -3.46
C GLY A 317 7.12 7.71 -4.93
N ALA A 318 5.89 7.57 -5.36
CA ALA A 318 5.49 7.85 -6.73
C ALA A 318 4.10 8.49 -6.81
N GLY A 319 3.91 9.32 -7.81
CA GLY A 319 2.60 9.67 -8.34
C GLY A 319 2.31 8.81 -9.56
N TYR A 320 1.14 8.18 -9.59
CA TYR A 320 0.67 7.43 -10.75
C TYR A 320 -0.54 8.10 -11.37
N LEU A 321 -0.59 8.11 -12.70
CA LEU A 321 -1.76 8.54 -13.46
C LEU A 321 -2.25 7.38 -14.31
N TYR A 322 -3.55 7.34 -14.51
CA TYR A 322 -4.20 6.37 -15.38
C TYR A 322 -5.23 7.04 -16.27
N ALA A 323 -5.31 6.61 -17.52
CA ALA A 323 -6.40 6.94 -18.43
C ALA A 323 -6.80 5.73 -19.27
N GLY A 324 -8.12 5.50 -19.39
CA GLY A 324 -8.71 4.53 -20.30
C GLY A 324 -9.50 5.25 -21.40
N THR A 325 -9.07 5.09 -22.65
CA THR A 325 -9.59 5.84 -23.81
C THR A 325 -9.85 4.93 -25.01
N SER A 326 -10.37 5.48 -26.10
CA SER A 326 -10.38 4.78 -27.38
C SER A 326 -9.07 5.03 -28.16
N PRO A 327 -8.66 4.11 -29.05
CA PRO A 327 -7.41 4.27 -29.81
C PRO A 327 -7.32 5.59 -30.60
N GLU A 328 -8.46 6.06 -31.15
CA GLU A 328 -8.50 7.29 -31.97
C GLU A 328 -8.25 8.56 -31.13
N LYS A 329 -8.54 8.50 -29.81
CA LYS A 329 -8.40 9.63 -28.88
C LYS A 329 -7.15 9.55 -28.04
N SER A 330 -6.38 8.47 -28.15
CA SER A 330 -5.28 8.17 -27.23
C SER A 330 -4.16 9.21 -27.29
N HIS A 331 -3.77 9.64 -28.49
CA HIS A 331 -2.75 10.67 -28.68
C HIS A 331 -3.15 12.00 -28.03
N GLU A 332 -4.37 12.49 -28.29
CA GLU A 332 -4.89 13.72 -27.68
C GLU A 332 -5.01 13.57 -26.15
N THR A 333 -5.37 12.37 -25.66
CA THR A 333 -5.43 12.08 -24.23
C THR A 333 -4.05 12.26 -23.58
N VAL A 334 -2.98 11.69 -24.18
CA VAL A 334 -1.62 11.87 -23.69
C VAL A 334 -1.22 13.34 -23.70
N GLN A 335 -1.45 14.05 -24.81
CA GLN A 335 -1.11 15.48 -24.91
C GLN A 335 -1.78 16.32 -23.82
N VAL A 336 -3.09 16.11 -23.58
CA VAL A 336 -3.83 16.88 -22.55
C VAL A 336 -3.32 16.51 -21.16
N MET A 337 -3.08 15.23 -20.86
CA MET A 337 -2.54 14.83 -19.56
C MET A 337 -1.17 15.43 -19.28
N LEU A 338 -0.29 15.45 -20.28
CA LEU A 338 1.05 16.06 -20.18
C LEU A 338 0.96 17.59 -20.01
N ALA A 339 0.06 18.25 -20.74
CA ALA A 339 -0.17 19.69 -20.60
C ALA A 339 -0.67 20.04 -19.19
N GLU A 340 -1.60 19.25 -18.62
CA GLU A 340 -2.08 19.46 -17.27
C GLU A 340 -1.02 19.17 -16.19
N LEU A 341 -0.13 18.18 -16.42
CA LEU A 341 1.03 17.95 -15.54
C LEU A 341 1.99 19.16 -15.55
N ARG A 342 2.28 19.70 -16.74
CA ARG A 342 3.10 20.91 -16.87
C ARG A 342 2.43 22.09 -16.18
N HIS A 343 1.14 22.29 -16.40
CA HIS A 343 0.37 23.36 -15.75
C HIS A 343 0.44 23.24 -14.19
N LEU A 344 0.27 22.02 -13.66
CA LEU A 344 0.42 21.77 -12.23
C LEU A 344 1.84 22.11 -11.73
N GLN A 345 2.86 21.75 -12.49
CA GLN A 345 4.26 22.01 -12.16
C GLN A 345 4.60 23.51 -12.16
N ASP A 346 4.17 24.24 -13.18
CA ASP A 346 4.59 25.61 -13.45
C ASP A 346 3.74 26.63 -12.67
N GLU A 347 2.44 26.41 -12.57
CA GLU A 347 1.47 27.34 -12.00
C GLU A 347 0.90 26.89 -10.65
N GLY A 348 1.07 25.61 -10.29
CA GLY A 348 0.51 25.05 -9.06
C GLY A 348 -1.01 24.88 -9.11
N VAL A 349 -1.69 25.24 -8.03
CA VAL A 349 -3.13 25.08 -7.84
C VAL A 349 -3.79 26.39 -7.44
N THR A 350 -5.06 26.57 -7.77
CA THR A 350 -5.85 27.71 -7.32
C THR A 350 -6.35 27.52 -5.87
N GLN A 351 -6.67 28.60 -5.18
CA GLN A 351 -7.23 28.55 -3.83
C GLN A 351 -8.55 27.76 -3.78
N ASP A 352 -9.37 27.90 -4.79
CA ASP A 352 -10.67 27.22 -4.89
C ASP A 352 -10.53 25.69 -5.07
N GLU A 353 -9.52 25.23 -5.84
CA GLU A 353 -9.16 23.82 -5.92
C GLU A 353 -8.64 23.28 -4.58
N LEU A 354 -7.78 24.05 -3.92
CA LEU A 354 -7.22 23.71 -2.62
C LEU A 354 -8.32 23.55 -1.56
N ASP A 355 -9.24 24.49 -1.48
CA ASP A 355 -10.32 24.48 -0.48
C ASP A 355 -11.24 23.26 -0.67
N ARG A 356 -11.61 22.93 -1.92
CA ARG A 356 -12.41 21.74 -2.23
C ARG A 356 -11.69 20.44 -1.85
N ALA A 357 -10.44 20.30 -2.22
CA ALA A 357 -9.66 19.10 -1.91
C ALA A 357 -9.48 18.88 -0.39
N LYS A 358 -9.24 19.96 0.36
CA LYS A 358 -9.18 19.91 1.83
C LYS A 358 -10.49 19.40 2.45
N ILE A 359 -11.63 19.87 1.94
CA ILE A 359 -12.95 19.40 2.42
C ILE A 359 -13.11 17.90 2.13
N GLN A 360 -12.80 17.49 0.90
CA GLN A 360 -12.93 16.09 0.47
C GLN A 360 -12.07 15.16 1.33
N LEU A 361 -10.78 15.43 1.42
CA LEU A 361 -9.84 14.62 2.20
C LEU A 361 -10.20 14.55 3.69
N LYS A 362 -10.65 15.67 4.29
CA LYS A 362 -11.09 15.66 5.69
C LYS A 362 -12.38 14.88 5.89
N SER A 363 -13.31 14.91 4.93
CA SER A 363 -14.54 14.12 4.99
C SER A 363 -14.25 12.63 4.91
N GLU A 364 -13.39 12.21 3.98
CA GLU A 364 -12.93 10.83 3.86
C GLU A 364 -12.21 10.36 5.14
N LEU A 365 -11.33 11.18 5.69
CA LEU A 365 -10.62 10.88 6.93
C LEU A 365 -11.59 10.62 8.11
N VAL A 366 -12.68 11.38 8.20
CA VAL A 366 -13.70 11.19 9.25
C VAL A 366 -14.42 9.87 9.02
N MET A 367 -14.93 9.64 7.81
CA MET A 367 -15.68 8.41 7.48
C MET A 367 -14.82 7.16 7.70
N HIS A 368 -13.58 7.16 7.24
CA HIS A 368 -12.63 6.06 7.49
C HIS A 368 -12.23 5.95 8.97
N GLY A 369 -12.27 7.04 9.71
CA GLY A 369 -11.97 7.08 11.14
C GLY A 369 -12.99 6.39 12.02
N GLU A 370 -14.20 6.12 11.53
CA GLU A 370 -15.29 5.44 12.26
C GLU A 370 -15.21 3.91 12.16
N ASP A 371 -14.33 3.38 11.30
CA ASP A 371 -14.15 1.93 11.13
C ASP A 371 -12.87 1.43 11.82
N SER A 372 -13.02 0.35 12.63
CA SER A 372 -11.90 -0.23 13.37
C SER A 372 -10.79 -0.81 12.46
N ALA A 373 -11.15 -1.35 11.28
CA ALA A 373 -10.17 -1.92 10.36
C ALA A 373 -9.32 -0.82 9.70
N SER A 374 -9.95 0.28 9.31
CA SER A 374 -9.26 1.48 8.78
C SER A 374 -8.33 2.10 9.82
N ARG A 375 -8.78 2.19 11.09
CA ARG A 375 -7.94 2.70 12.20
C ARG A 375 -6.75 1.79 12.49
N MET A 376 -6.96 0.49 12.61
CA MET A 376 -5.90 -0.50 12.79
C MET A 376 -4.85 -0.38 11.66
N SER A 377 -5.29 -0.28 10.41
CA SER A 377 -4.40 -0.12 9.25
C SER A 377 -3.63 1.22 9.27
N SER A 378 -4.27 2.29 9.73
CA SER A 378 -3.62 3.60 9.89
C SER A 378 -2.53 3.58 10.98
N LEU A 379 -2.78 2.90 12.12
CA LEU A 379 -1.79 2.73 13.18
C LEU A 379 -0.58 1.91 12.69
N LEU A 380 -0.84 0.79 11.98
CA LEU A 380 0.23 0.00 11.37
C LEU A 380 1.11 0.85 10.47
N ARG A 381 0.50 1.62 9.57
CA ARG A 381 1.21 2.46 8.61
C ARG A 381 2.03 3.55 9.31
N SER A 382 1.43 4.33 10.21
CA SER A 382 2.11 5.43 10.88
C SER A 382 3.26 4.92 11.75
N TRP A 383 3.08 3.85 12.51
CA TRP A 383 4.17 3.27 13.30
C TRP A 383 5.26 2.62 12.46
N TRP A 384 4.89 1.94 11.39
CA TRP A 384 5.85 1.28 10.51
C TRP A 384 6.80 2.25 9.83
N PHE A 385 6.25 3.31 9.25
CA PHE A 385 7.04 4.25 8.46
C PHE A 385 7.58 5.44 9.26
N GLU A 386 6.84 5.94 10.25
CA GLU A 386 7.16 7.17 10.95
C GLU A 386 7.52 6.97 12.44
N ARG A 387 7.34 5.77 12.96
CA ARG A 387 7.58 5.43 14.38
C ARG A 387 6.78 6.30 15.36
N ARG A 388 5.64 6.79 14.94
CA ARG A 388 4.73 7.60 15.77
C ARG A 388 3.27 7.25 15.50
N LEU A 389 2.41 7.52 16.49
CA LEU A 389 0.96 7.37 16.36
C LEU A 389 0.37 8.73 16.01
N ILE A 390 -0.33 8.80 14.87
CA ILE A 390 -0.88 10.05 14.34
C ILE A 390 -2.38 10.09 14.56
N SER A 391 -2.86 11.12 15.25
CA SER A 391 -4.29 11.30 15.50
C SER A 391 -5.01 11.86 14.27
N ILE A 392 -6.35 11.61 14.18
CA ILE A 392 -7.19 12.21 13.14
C ILE A 392 -7.14 13.74 13.21
N GLN A 393 -7.11 14.30 14.41
CA GLN A 393 -7.05 15.76 14.62
C GLN A 393 -5.75 16.33 14.07
N GLU A 394 -4.63 15.65 14.28
CA GLU A 394 -3.34 16.03 13.73
C GLU A 394 -3.34 16.00 12.21
N VAL A 395 -3.87 14.92 11.59
CA VAL A 395 -3.99 14.85 10.12
C VAL A 395 -4.87 15.97 9.59
N LYS A 396 -6.01 16.27 10.24
CA LYS A 396 -6.88 17.39 9.85
C LYS A 396 -6.15 18.72 9.90
N ALA A 397 -5.43 18.99 10.99
CA ALA A 397 -4.66 20.22 11.15
C ALA A 397 -3.56 20.34 10.09
N ALA A 398 -2.87 19.24 9.77
CA ALA A 398 -1.85 19.22 8.74
C ALA A 398 -2.43 19.46 7.33
N VAL A 399 -3.59 18.86 7.00
CA VAL A 399 -4.30 19.13 5.74
C VAL A 399 -4.77 20.59 5.69
N ASP A 400 -5.30 21.13 6.78
CA ASP A 400 -5.74 22.54 6.83
C ASP A 400 -4.57 23.51 6.67
N ALA A 401 -3.38 23.17 7.13
CA ALA A 401 -2.18 24.02 7.02
C ALA A 401 -1.57 24.06 5.60
N VAL A 402 -1.93 23.15 4.69
CA VAL A 402 -1.41 23.16 3.30
C VAL A 402 -1.77 24.46 2.59
N THR A 403 -0.80 25.06 1.87
CA THR A 403 -1.01 26.28 1.06
C THR A 403 -0.74 26.03 -0.41
N THR A 404 -1.20 26.94 -1.27
CA THR A 404 -0.93 26.91 -2.72
C THR A 404 0.56 27.04 -3.03
N GLU A 405 1.28 27.87 -2.28
CA GLU A 405 2.73 28.07 -2.40
C GLU A 405 3.51 26.81 -2.03
N GLN A 406 3.03 26.08 -0.99
CA GLN A 406 3.65 24.83 -0.58
C GLN A 406 3.49 23.76 -1.68
N ILE A 407 2.32 23.66 -2.29
CA ILE A 407 2.09 22.74 -3.42
C ILE A 407 2.97 23.12 -4.62
N LEU A 408 3.05 24.41 -4.96
CA LEU A 408 3.92 24.86 -6.06
C LEU A 408 5.41 24.57 -5.77
N GLY A 409 5.85 24.79 -4.52
CA GLY A 409 7.19 24.43 -4.07
C GLY A 409 7.48 22.94 -4.17
N LEU A 410 6.49 22.11 -3.79
CA LEU A 410 6.55 20.66 -3.92
C LEU A 410 6.69 20.22 -5.38
N MET A 411 5.90 20.77 -6.30
CA MET A 411 5.98 20.45 -7.73
C MET A 411 7.33 20.83 -8.35
N ARG A 412 7.99 21.87 -7.84
CA ARG A 412 9.34 22.24 -8.25
C ARG A 412 10.42 21.30 -7.69
N ARG A 413 10.22 20.78 -6.47
CA ARG A 413 11.11 19.79 -5.84
C ARG A 413 10.99 18.42 -6.51
N PHE A 414 9.79 18.03 -6.89
CA PHE A 414 9.46 16.80 -7.59
C PHE A 414 8.70 17.12 -8.88
N PRO A 415 9.42 17.58 -9.92
CA PRO A 415 8.77 17.94 -11.18
C PRO A 415 8.12 16.70 -11.82
N PRO A 416 6.79 16.63 -11.95
CA PRO A 416 6.11 15.43 -12.43
C PRO A 416 6.33 15.17 -13.92
N THR A 417 6.92 16.12 -14.63
CA THR A 417 7.26 15.97 -16.05
C THR A 417 8.64 15.34 -16.30
N HIS A 418 9.51 15.27 -15.25
CA HIS A 418 10.85 14.68 -15.40
C HIS A 418 11.47 14.23 -14.06
N PRO A 419 11.90 12.93 -13.91
CA PRO A 419 11.72 11.86 -14.89
C PRO A 419 10.27 11.38 -14.93
N LEU A 420 9.74 11.12 -16.11
CA LEU A 420 8.40 10.58 -16.33
C LEU A 420 8.49 9.24 -17.07
N VAL A 421 7.83 8.23 -16.54
CA VAL A 421 7.61 6.94 -17.21
C VAL A 421 6.20 6.92 -17.76
N ILE A 422 6.04 6.59 -19.04
CA ILE A 422 4.75 6.35 -19.68
C ILE A 422 4.70 4.89 -20.11
N ALA A 423 3.60 4.24 -19.87
CA ALA A 423 3.30 2.93 -20.42
C ALA A 423 1.91 2.93 -21.06
N ALA A 424 1.71 2.10 -22.07
CA ALA A 424 0.39 1.89 -22.64
C ALA A 424 0.17 0.43 -23.04
N ILE A 425 -1.09 0.04 -23.02
CA ILE A 425 -1.57 -1.27 -23.50
C ILE A 425 -2.75 -1.01 -24.41
N GLY A 426 -2.62 -1.41 -25.66
CA GLY A 426 -3.65 -1.21 -26.68
C GLY A 426 -3.12 -1.39 -28.08
N PRO A 427 -3.90 -1.04 -29.13
CA PRO A 427 -3.51 -1.27 -30.50
C PRO A 427 -2.56 -0.22 -31.10
N ARG A 428 -2.27 0.90 -30.38
CA ARG A 428 -1.45 1.99 -30.89
C ARG A 428 0.03 1.79 -30.64
N ALA A 429 0.85 2.00 -31.65
CA ALA A 429 2.30 2.05 -31.52
C ALA A 429 2.77 3.38 -30.87
N GLU A 430 4.02 3.43 -30.44
CA GLU A 430 4.60 4.56 -29.70
C GLU A 430 4.50 5.88 -30.46
N ASP A 431 4.84 5.90 -31.74
CA ASP A 431 4.77 7.07 -32.60
C ASP A 431 3.35 7.59 -32.80
N GLU A 432 2.37 6.70 -32.86
CA GLU A 432 0.94 7.05 -32.94
C GLU A 432 0.36 7.57 -31.62
N LEU A 433 0.87 7.04 -30.49
CA LEU A 433 0.38 7.39 -29.15
C LEU A 433 1.05 8.65 -28.60
N ILE A 434 2.37 8.68 -28.65
CA ILE A 434 3.20 9.71 -28.02
C ILE A 434 3.56 10.81 -29.01
N GLY A 435 3.97 10.45 -30.24
CA GLY A 435 4.41 11.40 -31.25
C GLY A 435 5.45 12.37 -30.71
N ASP A 436 5.20 13.66 -30.86
CA ASP A 436 6.06 14.76 -30.39
C ASP A 436 5.69 15.26 -28.97
N ALA A 437 4.69 14.64 -28.31
CA ALA A 437 4.19 15.10 -27.02
C ALA A 437 5.27 15.13 -25.92
N LEU A 438 6.22 14.16 -25.92
CA LEU A 438 7.35 14.18 -24.97
C LEU A 438 8.36 15.29 -25.30
N ALA A 439 8.59 15.60 -26.56
CA ALA A 439 9.50 16.68 -26.93
C ALA A 439 9.01 18.05 -26.42
N GLN A 440 7.69 18.23 -26.33
CA GLN A 440 7.07 19.42 -25.78
C GLN A 440 7.28 19.57 -24.26
N LEU A 441 7.61 18.48 -23.53
CA LEU A 441 7.93 18.53 -22.10
C LEU A 441 9.39 18.91 -21.83
N GLN A 442 10.28 18.73 -22.80
CA GLN A 442 11.72 18.94 -22.66
C GLN A 442 12.16 20.36 -23.08
N GLY A 443 11.29 21.12 -23.73
CA GLY A 443 11.47 22.52 -24.13
C GLY A 443 10.87 23.49 -23.13
#